data_976897ae5baf53ba90d3181a00203270
#
_entry.id   976897ae5baf53ba90d3181a00203270
#
_cell.length_a   1.000
_cell.length_b   1.000
_cell.length_c   1.000
_cell.angle_alpha   90.00
_cell.angle_beta   90.00
_cell.angle_gamma   90.00
#
_symmetry.space_group_name_H-M   'P 1'
#
loop_
_entity.id
_entity.type
_entity.pdbx_description
1 polymer ?
#
loop_
_entity_poly.entity_id
_entity_poly.type
_entity_poly.pdbx_seq_one_letter_code
_entity_poly.pdbx_strand_id
1 'polypeptide(L)'
;AVSIARRLQDPLAELVKIDPKAVGVGQYQHDMPPAQLSAALDGVVESCVNTVGVDLNTASAPLLARVAGVTAATAKNIVKYREDAGAFKTRRELLKVPKLGPKAFEQCAGFLRVPGAKNPLDATAVHPESYGAAEKLLALCGLSPADIGTPAARELEQQAKRLGHGKLAAELGVGVPTLEDMIEELLRPGRDMRDSLPKPLLRTDVLDMKDLTPGMQLTGTVRNVIDFGAFVDIGVHQDGLVHISQISSRFIRHPSEVLKVGDVVTVWVLSVDLQKKRIALT
;
A
#
# COMPACT_ATOMS: atom_id res chain seq x y z
N ALA A 1 -13.56 0.66 -20.20
CA ALA A 1 -12.22 0.11 -20.49
C ALA A 1 -11.11 0.91 -19.78
N VAL A 2 -11.00 2.24 -19.99
CA VAL A 2 -9.91 3.08 -19.43
C VAL A 2 -9.85 3.03 -17.91
N SER A 3 -10.99 3.14 -17.20
CA SER A 3 -11.02 3.07 -15.73
C SER A 3 -10.56 1.70 -15.20
N ILE A 4 -10.88 0.61 -15.89
CA ILE A 4 -10.43 -0.74 -15.51
C ILE A 4 -8.91 -0.86 -15.69
N ALA A 5 -8.36 -0.35 -16.80
CA ALA A 5 -6.91 -0.34 -17.02
C ALA A 5 -6.17 0.51 -15.97
N ARG A 6 -6.73 1.67 -15.61
CA ARG A 6 -6.17 2.52 -14.54
C ARG A 6 -6.19 1.85 -13.17
N ARG A 7 -7.20 1.04 -12.85
CA ARG A 7 -7.23 0.26 -11.60
C ARG A 7 -6.08 -0.73 -11.49
N LEU A 8 -5.58 -1.21 -12.61
CA LEU A 8 -4.41 -2.09 -12.64
C LEU A 8 -3.11 -1.31 -12.43
N GLN A 9 -2.99 -0.11 -13.02
CA GLN A 9 -1.81 0.75 -12.89
C GLN A 9 -1.73 1.45 -11.52
N ASP A 10 -2.82 2.10 -11.12
CA ASP A 10 -2.95 2.82 -9.86
C ASP A 10 -4.36 2.61 -9.28
N PRO A 11 -4.55 1.53 -8.48
CA PRO A 11 -5.84 1.23 -7.88
C PRO A 11 -6.40 2.38 -7.06
N LEU A 12 -5.55 3.08 -6.30
CA LEU A 12 -5.99 4.14 -5.39
C LEU A 12 -6.64 5.30 -6.15
N ALA A 13 -6.06 5.72 -7.29
CA ALA A 13 -6.57 6.82 -8.11
C ALA A 13 -7.99 6.59 -8.65
N GLU A 14 -8.38 5.34 -8.82
CA GLU A 14 -9.72 4.98 -9.32
C GLU A 14 -10.66 4.56 -8.19
N LEU A 15 -10.18 3.81 -7.19
CA LEU A 15 -11.01 3.33 -6.08
C LEU A 15 -11.52 4.48 -5.21
N VAL A 16 -10.75 5.53 -5.05
CA VAL A 16 -11.16 6.73 -4.29
C VAL A 16 -12.41 7.43 -4.86
N LYS A 17 -12.78 7.14 -6.11
CA LYS A 17 -13.99 7.65 -6.76
C LYS A 17 -15.25 6.86 -6.40
N ILE A 18 -15.10 5.69 -5.78
CA ILE A 18 -16.21 4.82 -5.38
C ILE A 18 -16.56 5.15 -3.93
N ASP A 19 -17.85 5.38 -3.65
CA ASP A 19 -18.31 5.53 -2.27
C ASP A 19 -18.06 4.21 -1.51
N PRO A 20 -17.32 4.21 -0.40
CA PRO A 20 -17.06 3.01 0.38
C PRO A 20 -18.32 2.26 0.80
N LYS A 21 -19.43 2.97 1.01
CA LYS A 21 -20.73 2.36 1.31
C LYS A 21 -21.26 1.47 0.19
N ALA A 22 -20.90 1.74 -1.07
CA ALA A 22 -21.31 0.93 -2.21
C ALA A 22 -20.59 -0.43 -2.27
N VAL A 23 -19.42 -0.53 -1.63
CA VAL A 23 -18.66 -1.79 -1.51
C VAL A 23 -19.22 -2.66 -0.37
N GLY A 24 -19.78 -2.02 0.66
CA GLY A 24 -20.22 -2.65 1.88
C GLY A 24 -19.10 -2.71 2.94
N VAL A 25 -19.33 -2.08 4.07
CA VAL A 25 -18.35 -1.96 5.16
C VAL A 25 -18.70 -2.83 6.38
N GLY A 26 -19.89 -3.44 6.39
CA GLY A 26 -20.31 -4.33 7.45
C GLY A 26 -21.74 -4.79 7.31
N GLN A 27 -22.06 -5.89 7.98
CA GLN A 27 -23.40 -6.51 7.95
C GLN A 27 -24.50 -5.55 8.45
N TYR A 28 -24.19 -4.73 9.47
CA TYR A 28 -25.12 -3.80 10.10
C TYR A 28 -24.97 -2.35 9.61
N GLN A 29 -24.42 -2.16 8.42
CA GLN A 29 -24.24 -0.82 7.83
C GLN A 29 -25.54 -0.01 7.78
N HIS A 30 -26.67 -0.67 7.53
CA HIS A 30 -27.99 -0.02 7.42
C HIS A 30 -28.57 0.45 8.76
N ASP A 31 -28.08 -0.11 9.86
CA ASP A 31 -28.53 0.26 11.21
C ASP A 31 -27.74 1.46 11.76
N MET A 32 -26.68 1.87 11.07
CA MET A 32 -25.84 3.01 11.47
C MET A 32 -26.43 4.33 10.97
N PRO A 33 -26.35 5.43 11.76
CA PRO A 33 -26.72 6.75 11.30
C PRO A 33 -25.93 7.16 10.05
N PRO A 34 -26.59 7.42 8.89
CA PRO A 34 -25.88 7.58 7.61
C PRO A 34 -24.83 8.70 7.59
N ALA A 35 -25.10 9.81 8.31
CA ALA A 35 -24.17 10.94 8.38
C ALA A 35 -22.89 10.58 9.16
N GLN A 36 -23.01 9.87 10.28
CA GLN A 36 -21.88 9.45 11.09
C GLN A 36 -21.05 8.39 10.36
N LEU A 37 -21.70 7.42 9.72
CA LEU A 37 -21.03 6.42 8.91
C LEU A 37 -20.24 7.08 7.77
N SER A 38 -20.86 8.04 7.06
CA SER A 38 -20.16 8.77 5.98
C SER A 38 -18.94 9.51 6.50
N ALA A 39 -19.07 10.25 7.61
CA ALA A 39 -17.96 11.00 8.18
C ALA A 39 -16.81 10.09 8.63
N ALA A 40 -17.13 8.95 9.26
CA ALA A 40 -16.12 7.97 9.67
C ALA A 40 -15.39 7.36 8.47
N LEU A 41 -16.12 6.97 7.42
CA LEU A 41 -15.53 6.41 6.19
C LEU A 41 -14.70 7.43 5.44
N ASP A 42 -15.13 8.69 5.34
CA ASP A 42 -14.35 9.76 4.74
C ASP A 42 -13.03 9.98 5.50
N GLY A 43 -13.06 9.95 6.82
CA GLY A 43 -11.85 10.03 7.64
C GLY A 43 -10.89 8.85 7.42
N VAL A 44 -11.41 7.63 7.29
CA VAL A 44 -10.58 6.45 6.97
C VAL A 44 -9.95 6.59 5.58
N VAL A 45 -10.72 7.00 4.57
CA VAL A 45 -10.19 7.19 3.21
C VAL A 45 -9.11 8.26 3.20
N GLU A 46 -9.32 9.40 3.87
CA GLU A 46 -8.33 10.47 3.99
C GLU A 46 -7.06 9.96 4.67
N SER A 47 -7.19 9.24 5.79
CA SER A 47 -6.07 8.65 6.50
C SER A 47 -5.27 7.69 5.62
N CYS A 48 -5.94 6.78 4.91
CA CYS A 48 -5.29 5.83 4.00
C CYS A 48 -4.55 6.55 2.85
N VAL A 49 -5.18 7.56 2.23
CA VAL A 49 -4.56 8.33 1.14
C VAL A 49 -3.33 9.07 1.62
N ASN A 50 -3.40 9.70 2.78
CA ASN A 50 -2.27 10.43 3.35
C ASN A 50 -1.12 9.49 3.74
N THR A 51 -1.43 8.32 4.30
CA THR A 51 -0.41 7.32 4.67
C THR A 51 0.32 6.76 3.44
N VAL A 52 -0.41 6.47 2.37
CA VAL A 52 0.20 6.00 1.10
C VAL A 52 1.00 7.11 0.43
N GLY A 53 0.53 8.35 0.53
CA GLY A 53 1.07 9.50 -0.21
C GLY A 53 0.61 9.52 -1.67
N VAL A 54 0.69 10.68 -2.29
CA VAL A 54 0.10 10.94 -3.61
C VAL A 54 1.14 11.56 -4.53
N ASP A 55 1.34 11.00 -5.71
CA ASP A 55 2.16 11.60 -6.75
C ASP A 55 1.45 12.82 -7.34
N LEU A 56 2.08 14.00 -7.16
CA LEU A 56 1.55 15.29 -7.59
C LEU A 56 1.39 15.39 -9.11
N ASN A 57 2.22 14.67 -9.86
CA ASN A 57 2.25 14.75 -11.33
C ASN A 57 1.27 13.81 -12.02
N THR A 58 0.85 12.73 -11.35
CA THR A 58 -0.03 11.71 -11.96
C THR A 58 -1.43 11.69 -11.36
N ALA A 59 -1.59 12.17 -10.13
CA ALA A 59 -2.85 12.11 -9.40
C ALA A 59 -4.01 12.84 -10.08
N SER A 60 -5.20 12.25 -9.97
CA SER A 60 -6.45 12.88 -10.41
C SER A 60 -6.99 13.87 -9.38
N ALA A 61 -7.82 14.83 -9.82
CA ALA A 61 -8.43 15.79 -8.90
C ALA A 61 -9.24 15.12 -7.75
N PRO A 62 -10.00 14.02 -7.97
CA PRO A 62 -10.65 13.31 -6.86
C PRO A 62 -9.68 12.71 -5.85
N LEU A 63 -8.51 12.23 -6.28
CA LEU A 63 -7.48 11.70 -5.38
C LEU A 63 -6.83 12.83 -4.59
N LEU A 64 -6.43 13.91 -5.26
CA LEU A 64 -5.86 15.10 -4.62
C LEU A 64 -6.80 15.71 -3.58
N ALA A 65 -8.11 15.68 -3.81
CA ALA A 65 -9.11 16.20 -2.87
C ALA A 65 -9.25 15.36 -1.58
N ARG A 66 -8.62 14.19 -1.51
CA ARG A 66 -8.54 13.35 -0.30
C ARG A 66 -7.27 13.60 0.50
N VAL A 67 -6.37 14.42 0.01
CA VAL A 67 -5.16 14.82 0.74
C VAL A 67 -5.51 15.91 1.75
N ALA A 68 -5.03 15.78 2.97
CA ALA A 68 -5.22 16.75 4.04
C ALA A 68 -4.81 18.16 3.57
N GLY A 69 -5.62 19.16 3.88
CA GLY A 69 -5.39 20.55 3.46
C GLY A 69 -5.71 20.88 2.00
N VAL A 70 -6.11 19.89 1.18
CA VAL A 70 -6.47 20.10 -0.23
C VAL A 70 -7.99 20.05 -0.42
N THR A 71 -8.59 21.18 -0.78
CA THR A 71 -10.01 21.22 -1.11
C THR A 71 -10.26 20.75 -2.54
N ALA A 72 -11.52 20.39 -2.88
CA ALA A 72 -11.90 20.02 -4.24
C ALA A 72 -11.58 21.10 -5.28
N ALA A 73 -11.68 22.38 -4.89
CA ALA A 73 -11.33 23.52 -5.76
C ALA A 73 -9.80 23.61 -5.97
N THR A 74 -9.03 23.44 -4.88
CA THR A 74 -7.57 23.44 -4.96
C THR A 74 -7.05 22.26 -5.76
N ALA A 75 -7.64 21.06 -5.59
CA ALA A 75 -7.31 19.88 -6.37
C ALA A 75 -7.47 20.09 -7.89
N LYS A 76 -8.55 20.73 -8.31
CA LYS A 76 -8.77 21.11 -9.72
C LYS A 76 -7.72 22.12 -10.19
N ASN A 77 -7.35 23.08 -9.35
CA ASN A 77 -6.34 24.08 -9.69
C ASN A 77 -4.93 23.45 -9.81
N ILE A 78 -4.61 22.45 -8.98
CA ILE A 78 -3.35 21.68 -9.10
C ILE A 78 -3.28 21.00 -10.47
N VAL A 79 -4.35 20.29 -10.85
CA VAL A 79 -4.41 19.61 -12.17
C VAL A 79 -4.29 20.61 -13.30
N LYS A 80 -5.04 21.71 -13.23
CA LYS A 80 -4.96 22.78 -14.25
C LYS A 80 -3.57 23.39 -14.34
N TYR A 81 -2.95 23.72 -13.21
CA TYR A 81 -1.59 24.25 -13.19
C TYR A 81 -0.60 23.31 -13.88
N ARG A 82 -0.72 22.00 -13.61
CA ARG A 82 0.11 20.96 -14.24
C ARG A 82 -0.11 20.88 -15.76
N GLU A 83 -1.35 21.06 -16.22
CA GLU A 83 -1.69 21.07 -17.65
C GLU A 83 -1.15 22.30 -18.35
N ASP A 84 -1.21 23.46 -17.69
CA ASP A 84 -0.80 24.76 -18.25
C ASP A 84 0.73 24.98 -18.19
N ALA A 85 1.36 24.66 -17.04
CA ALA A 85 2.77 24.94 -16.75
C ALA A 85 3.71 23.73 -16.89
N GLY A 86 3.15 22.53 -17.10
CA GLY A 86 3.89 21.27 -17.12
C GLY A 86 4.01 20.64 -15.74
N ALA A 87 4.72 19.50 -15.69
CA ALA A 87 4.90 18.74 -14.46
C ALA A 87 5.62 19.53 -13.38
N PHE A 88 5.19 19.35 -12.12
CA PHE A 88 5.87 19.91 -10.96
C PHE A 88 7.28 19.34 -10.83
N LYS A 89 8.26 20.22 -10.63
CA LYS A 89 9.66 19.86 -10.43
C LYS A 89 10.08 19.87 -8.97
N THR A 90 9.32 20.56 -8.12
CA THR A 90 9.53 20.66 -6.69
C THR A 90 8.20 20.80 -5.95
N ARG A 91 8.14 20.37 -4.69
CA ARG A 91 6.97 20.60 -3.81
C ARG A 91 6.64 22.07 -3.63
N ARG A 92 7.66 22.96 -3.59
CA ARG A 92 7.47 24.40 -3.41
C ARG A 92 6.67 25.05 -4.54
N GLU A 93 6.63 24.45 -5.72
CA GLU A 93 5.80 24.95 -6.82
C GLU A 93 4.30 24.91 -6.53
N LEU A 94 3.85 24.09 -5.56
CA LEU A 94 2.48 24.12 -5.06
C LEU A 94 2.04 25.52 -4.60
N LEU A 95 2.95 26.33 -4.06
CA LEU A 95 2.65 27.72 -3.65
C LEU A 95 2.30 28.64 -4.82
N LYS A 96 2.57 28.23 -6.06
CA LYS A 96 2.16 28.95 -7.27
C LYS A 96 0.73 28.59 -7.71
N VAL A 97 0.14 27.56 -7.12
CA VAL A 97 -1.20 27.11 -7.48
C VAL A 97 -2.25 28.06 -6.87
N PRO A 98 -3.22 28.55 -7.67
CA PRO A 98 -4.26 29.42 -7.16
C PRO A 98 -5.07 28.76 -6.02
N LYS A 99 -5.35 29.52 -4.97
CA LYS A 99 -6.06 29.11 -3.75
C LYS A 99 -5.33 28.09 -2.87
N LEU A 100 -4.06 27.80 -3.13
CA LEU A 100 -3.21 27.01 -2.25
C LEU A 100 -2.27 27.97 -1.51
N GLY A 101 -2.68 28.41 -0.33
CA GLY A 101 -1.88 29.30 0.51
C GLY A 101 -0.86 28.56 1.39
N PRO A 102 -0.01 29.29 2.13
CA PRO A 102 1.03 28.71 2.98
C PRO A 102 0.50 27.67 3.99
N LYS A 103 -0.63 27.95 4.66
CA LYS A 103 -1.26 27.00 5.60
C LYS A 103 -1.68 25.69 4.93
N ALA A 104 -2.28 25.77 3.74
CA ALA A 104 -2.67 24.58 2.99
C ALA A 104 -1.43 23.81 2.51
N PHE A 105 -0.37 24.51 2.13
CA PHE A 105 0.91 23.92 1.78
C PHE A 105 1.51 23.14 2.97
N GLU A 106 1.59 23.74 4.15
CA GLU A 106 2.07 23.10 5.37
C GLU A 106 1.28 21.82 5.69
N GLN A 107 -0.04 21.83 5.47
CA GLN A 107 -0.88 20.65 5.73
C GLN A 107 -0.71 19.53 4.71
N CYS A 108 -0.50 19.84 3.44
CA CYS A 108 -0.50 18.84 2.36
C CYS A 108 0.89 18.39 1.89
N ALA A 109 1.93 19.20 2.14
CA ALA A 109 3.24 19.01 1.53
C ALA A 109 3.90 17.65 1.87
N GLY A 110 3.70 17.14 3.09
CA GLY A 110 4.23 15.83 3.50
C GLY A 110 3.59 14.66 2.74
N PHE A 111 2.35 14.81 2.28
CA PHE A 111 1.60 13.76 1.62
C PHE A 111 1.68 13.80 0.08
N LEU A 112 2.13 14.93 -0.48
CA LEU A 112 2.29 15.12 -1.92
C LEU A 112 3.75 14.88 -2.31
N ARG A 113 3.99 13.93 -3.19
CA ARG A 113 5.33 13.51 -3.63
C ARG A 113 5.59 13.96 -5.06
N VAL A 114 6.84 14.27 -5.37
CA VAL A 114 7.31 14.62 -6.71
C VAL A 114 8.44 13.67 -7.10
N PRO A 115 8.11 12.49 -7.69
CA PRO A 115 9.13 11.57 -8.17
C PRO A 115 10.03 12.23 -9.21
N GLY A 116 11.34 12.01 -9.11
CA GLY A 116 12.31 12.61 -10.04
C GLY A 116 12.56 14.11 -9.83
N ALA A 117 12.16 14.67 -8.70
CA ALA A 117 12.47 16.07 -8.34
C ALA A 117 13.97 16.29 -8.21
N LYS A 118 14.40 17.56 -8.38
CA LYS A 118 15.79 17.97 -8.15
C LYS A 118 16.28 17.66 -6.75
N ASN A 119 15.42 17.90 -5.74
CA ASN A 119 15.68 17.49 -4.37
C ASN A 119 15.02 16.11 -4.15
N PRO A 120 15.81 15.05 -3.91
CA PRO A 120 15.25 13.70 -3.65
C PRO A 120 14.30 13.66 -2.47
N LEU A 121 14.41 14.58 -1.50
CA LEU A 121 13.48 14.70 -0.38
C LEU A 121 12.05 14.99 -0.82
N ASP A 122 11.84 15.64 -1.97
CA ASP A 122 10.51 15.90 -2.52
C ASP A 122 9.79 14.61 -2.97
N ALA A 123 10.52 13.49 -3.12
CA ALA A 123 9.94 12.18 -3.41
C ALA A 123 9.63 11.34 -2.16
N THR A 124 10.01 11.81 -0.96
CA THR A 124 9.81 11.12 0.32
C THR A 124 8.57 11.62 1.06
N ALA A 125 8.16 11.00 2.16
CA ALA A 125 7.14 11.54 3.06
C ALA A 125 7.72 12.55 4.07
N VAL A 126 9.03 12.81 4.07
CA VAL A 126 9.63 13.83 4.94
C VAL A 126 9.01 15.18 4.64
N HIS A 127 8.50 15.85 5.68
CA HIS A 127 7.89 17.16 5.55
C HIS A 127 8.95 18.23 5.20
N PRO A 128 8.65 19.23 4.36
CA PRO A 128 9.61 20.29 3.98
C PRO A 128 10.25 21.04 5.16
N GLU A 129 9.55 21.18 6.28
CA GLU A 129 10.09 21.76 7.52
C GLU A 129 11.22 20.94 8.11
N SER A 130 11.21 19.63 7.91
CA SER A 130 12.21 18.70 8.42
C SER A 130 13.36 18.44 7.46
N TYR A 131 13.40 19.09 6.28
CA TYR A 131 14.48 18.89 5.31
C TYR A 131 15.87 19.20 5.89
N GLY A 132 15.98 20.31 6.64
CA GLY A 132 17.24 20.65 7.28
C GLY A 132 17.72 19.61 8.29
N ALA A 133 16.80 18.98 9.02
CA ALA A 133 17.12 17.87 9.93
C ALA A 133 17.50 16.61 9.16
N ALA A 134 16.78 16.28 8.07
CA ALA A 134 17.06 15.13 7.23
C ALA A 134 18.43 15.24 6.53
N GLU A 135 18.77 16.42 6.00
CA GLU A 135 20.06 16.68 5.36
C GLU A 135 21.21 16.58 6.38
N LYS A 136 21.04 17.12 7.59
CA LYS A 136 22.02 16.96 8.68
C LYS A 136 22.17 15.50 9.11
N LEU A 137 21.06 14.75 9.21
CA LEU A 137 21.11 13.33 9.53
C LEU A 137 21.95 12.55 8.51
N LEU A 138 21.69 12.78 7.22
CA LEU A 138 22.45 12.16 6.13
C LEU A 138 23.93 12.51 6.25
N ALA A 139 24.28 13.79 6.44
CA ALA A 139 25.65 14.24 6.57
C ALA A 139 26.36 13.62 7.79
N LEU A 140 25.70 13.50 8.95
CA LEU A 140 26.23 12.84 10.15
C LEU A 140 26.49 11.35 9.92
N CYS A 141 25.72 10.72 9.06
CA CYS A 141 25.91 9.33 8.66
C CYS A 141 26.84 9.14 7.46
N GLY A 142 27.47 10.23 6.96
CA GLY A 142 28.39 10.18 5.81
C GLY A 142 27.69 10.00 4.45
N LEU A 143 26.40 10.32 4.37
CA LEU A 143 25.56 10.20 3.20
C LEU A 143 25.14 11.60 2.67
N SER A 144 24.65 11.62 1.46
CA SER A 144 24.12 12.80 0.77
C SER A 144 22.66 12.59 0.36
N PRO A 145 21.88 13.62 0.06
CA PRO A 145 20.53 13.47 -0.47
C PRO A 145 20.44 12.64 -1.76
N ALA A 146 21.53 12.57 -2.55
CA ALA A 146 21.58 11.74 -3.76
C ALA A 146 21.57 10.22 -3.47
N ASP A 147 21.93 9.83 -2.24
CA ASP A 147 21.98 8.44 -1.83
C ASP A 147 20.61 7.90 -1.41
N ILE A 148 19.60 8.78 -1.27
CA ILE A 148 18.23 8.41 -0.89
C ILE A 148 17.65 7.41 -1.91
N GLY A 149 17.14 6.28 -1.41
CA GLY A 149 16.56 5.22 -2.24
C GLY A 149 17.58 4.36 -2.99
N THR A 150 18.87 4.59 -2.81
CA THR A 150 19.93 3.75 -3.36
C THR A 150 20.37 2.66 -2.36
N PRO A 151 21.13 1.65 -2.79
CA PRO A 151 21.70 0.67 -1.87
C PRO A 151 22.57 1.29 -0.75
N ALA A 152 23.22 2.44 -1.01
CA ALA A 152 24.02 3.17 -0.03
C ALA A 152 23.19 3.66 1.16
N ALA A 153 21.90 4.01 0.94
CA ALA A 153 21.00 4.41 2.01
C ALA A 153 20.84 3.33 3.11
N ARG A 154 21.09 2.05 2.80
CA ARG A 154 21.01 0.96 3.81
C ARG A 154 22.00 1.14 4.95
N GLU A 155 23.08 1.86 4.73
CA GLU A 155 24.06 2.17 5.75
C GLU A 155 23.52 3.18 6.78
N LEU A 156 22.52 3.99 6.41
CA LEU A 156 21.90 4.99 7.28
C LEU A 156 21.41 4.37 8.59
N GLU A 157 20.69 3.25 8.52
CA GLU A 157 20.16 2.59 9.71
C GLU A 157 21.28 2.09 10.66
N GLN A 158 22.34 1.53 10.08
CA GLN A 158 23.46 1.01 10.85
C GLN A 158 24.25 2.14 11.51
N GLN A 159 24.50 3.24 10.80
CA GLN A 159 25.19 4.42 11.32
C GLN A 159 24.36 5.12 12.39
N ALA A 160 23.04 5.29 12.15
CA ALA A 160 22.15 5.88 13.14
C ALA A 160 22.09 5.05 14.44
N LYS A 161 22.08 3.72 14.37
CA LYS A 161 22.16 2.84 15.53
C LYS A 161 23.50 2.99 16.28
N ARG A 162 24.61 3.11 15.55
CA ARG A 162 25.95 3.31 16.14
C ARG A 162 26.07 4.63 16.87
N LEU A 163 25.54 5.70 16.31
CA LEU A 163 25.55 7.04 16.91
C LEU A 163 24.55 7.16 18.08
N GLY A 164 23.51 6.34 18.07
CA GLY A 164 22.45 6.28 19.07
C GLY A 164 21.33 7.28 18.79
N HIS A 165 20.09 6.77 18.63
CA HIS A 165 18.91 7.56 18.25
C HIS A 165 18.65 8.74 19.18
N GLY A 166 18.86 8.57 20.51
CA GLY A 166 18.66 9.66 21.47
C GLY A 166 19.62 10.83 21.28
N LYS A 167 20.89 10.56 20.96
CA LYS A 167 21.91 11.60 20.70
C LYS A 167 21.62 12.33 19.39
N LEU A 168 21.32 11.56 18.33
CA LEU A 168 20.97 12.11 17.03
C LEU A 168 19.72 12.98 17.11
N ALA A 169 18.67 12.53 17.77
CA ALA A 169 17.44 13.28 17.94
C ALA A 169 17.69 14.63 18.65
N ALA A 170 18.49 14.63 19.71
CA ALA A 170 18.87 15.85 20.43
C ALA A 170 19.69 16.81 19.55
N GLU A 171 20.65 16.30 18.77
CA GLU A 171 21.50 17.08 17.88
C GLU A 171 20.73 17.70 16.70
N LEU A 172 19.73 16.97 16.20
CA LEU A 172 18.84 17.39 15.12
C LEU A 172 17.69 18.28 15.62
N GLY A 173 17.46 18.35 16.92
CA GLY A 173 16.35 19.09 17.51
C GLY A 173 14.97 18.50 17.23
N VAL A 174 14.89 17.18 17.06
CA VAL A 174 13.64 16.43 16.78
C VAL A 174 13.37 15.38 17.85
N GLY A 175 12.14 14.86 17.90
CA GLY A 175 11.83 13.71 18.76
C GLY A 175 12.40 12.40 18.20
N VAL A 176 12.64 11.41 19.08
CA VAL A 176 13.10 10.08 18.65
C VAL A 176 12.13 9.42 17.66
N PRO A 177 10.80 9.44 17.88
CA PRO A 177 9.85 8.91 16.88
C PRO A 177 9.98 9.58 15.50
N THR A 178 10.10 10.90 15.48
CA THR A 178 10.29 11.65 14.22
C THR A 178 11.59 11.29 13.51
N LEU A 179 12.67 11.03 14.27
CA LEU A 179 13.93 10.55 13.72
C LEU A 179 13.78 9.16 13.10
N GLU A 180 13.08 8.26 13.77
CA GLU A 180 12.84 6.89 13.28
C GLU A 180 12.01 6.90 11.99
N ASP A 181 10.93 7.70 11.95
CA ASP A 181 10.13 7.91 10.75
C ASP A 181 10.97 8.49 9.60
N MET A 182 11.82 9.48 9.87
CA MET A 182 12.73 10.03 8.87
C MET A 182 13.69 8.97 8.32
N ILE A 183 14.29 8.16 9.18
CA ILE A 183 15.19 7.08 8.75
C ILE A 183 14.46 6.09 7.85
N GLU A 184 13.26 5.66 8.24
CA GLU A 184 12.47 4.72 7.44
C GLU A 184 12.14 5.28 6.04
N GLU A 185 11.72 6.55 5.98
CA GLU A 185 11.39 7.23 4.73
C GLU A 185 12.60 7.47 3.81
N LEU A 186 13.76 7.75 4.38
CA LEU A 186 15.00 7.93 3.62
C LEU A 186 15.54 6.60 3.07
N LEU A 187 15.31 5.51 3.78
CA LEU A 187 15.68 4.16 3.34
C LEU A 187 14.83 3.67 2.18
N ARG A 188 13.54 4.01 2.18
CA ARG A 188 12.55 3.52 1.23
C ARG A 188 11.62 4.64 0.76
N PRO A 189 12.15 5.61 0.01
CA PRO A 189 11.34 6.71 -0.47
C PRO A 189 10.20 6.19 -1.34
N GLY A 190 9.00 6.72 -1.09
CA GLY A 190 7.83 6.34 -1.88
C GLY A 190 7.29 4.94 -1.62
N ARG A 191 7.67 4.29 -0.51
CA ARG A 191 7.11 2.99 -0.14
C ARG A 191 5.59 3.08 -0.06
N ASP A 192 4.93 2.22 -0.82
CA ASP A 192 3.52 1.95 -0.67
C ASP A 192 3.35 0.88 0.42
N MET A 193 2.56 1.16 1.45
CA MET A 193 2.26 0.17 2.49
C MET A 193 1.61 -1.10 1.91
N ARG A 194 0.97 -0.98 0.75
CA ARG A 194 0.40 -2.12 0.01
C ARG A 194 1.47 -3.09 -0.51
N ASP A 195 2.72 -2.66 -0.68
CA ASP A 195 3.82 -3.53 -1.11
C ASP A 195 4.16 -4.61 -0.07
N SER A 196 3.76 -4.41 1.18
CA SER A 196 3.89 -5.42 2.24
C SER A 196 2.75 -6.46 2.23
N LEU A 197 1.68 -6.21 1.49
CA LEU A 197 0.58 -7.16 1.34
C LEU A 197 0.98 -8.30 0.37
N PRO A 198 0.43 -9.52 0.57
CA PRO A 198 0.65 -10.61 -0.38
C PRO A 198 0.25 -10.17 -1.77
N LYS A 199 1.17 -10.27 -2.73
CA LYS A 199 0.85 -9.94 -4.13
C LYS A 199 -0.23 -10.89 -4.63
N PRO A 200 -1.24 -10.40 -5.37
CA PRO A 200 -2.23 -11.27 -5.96
C PRO A 200 -1.54 -12.25 -6.91
N LEU A 201 -1.90 -13.51 -6.82
CA LEU A 201 -1.44 -14.53 -7.74
C LEU A 201 -2.10 -14.31 -9.10
N LEU A 202 -1.46 -13.48 -9.93
CA LEU A 202 -1.88 -13.30 -11.31
C LEU A 202 -1.35 -14.49 -12.11
N ARG A 203 -2.22 -15.41 -12.47
CA ARG A 203 -1.87 -16.56 -13.32
C ARG A 203 -2.05 -16.17 -14.77
N THR A 204 -1.05 -16.44 -15.58
CA THR A 204 -1.10 -16.36 -17.05
C THR A 204 -1.68 -17.63 -17.65
N ASP A 205 -1.59 -18.74 -16.93
CA ASP A 205 -2.06 -20.05 -17.38
C ASP A 205 -3.41 -20.35 -16.71
N VAL A 206 -4.46 -20.31 -17.51
CA VAL A 206 -5.79 -20.78 -17.10
C VAL A 206 -5.75 -22.30 -17.23
N LEU A 207 -5.46 -22.98 -16.12
CA LEU A 207 -5.57 -24.44 -16.07
C LEU A 207 -7.04 -24.82 -15.99
N ASP A 208 -7.49 -25.72 -16.89
CA ASP A 208 -8.76 -26.43 -16.74
C ASP A 208 -8.55 -27.61 -15.77
N MET A 209 -9.63 -28.06 -15.10
CA MET A 209 -9.58 -29.27 -14.27
C MET A 209 -8.99 -30.48 -15.00
N LYS A 210 -9.13 -30.54 -16.32
CA LYS A 210 -8.59 -31.63 -17.16
C LYS A 210 -7.08 -31.65 -17.25
N ASP A 211 -6.43 -30.51 -16.99
CA ASP A 211 -4.99 -30.34 -17.09
C ASP A 211 -4.28 -30.69 -15.78
N LEU A 212 -5.06 -30.91 -14.70
CA LEU A 212 -4.54 -31.25 -13.41
C LEU A 212 -4.14 -32.75 -13.35
N THR A 213 -2.89 -32.99 -13.00
CA THR A 213 -2.37 -34.35 -12.82
C THR A 213 -1.99 -34.61 -11.35
N PRO A 214 -2.22 -35.82 -10.82
CA PRO A 214 -1.76 -36.17 -9.48
C PRO A 214 -0.25 -35.94 -9.32
N GLY A 215 0.15 -35.35 -8.19
CA GLY A 215 1.52 -34.96 -7.89
C GLY A 215 1.92 -33.57 -8.38
N MET A 216 1.06 -32.87 -9.13
CA MET A 216 1.32 -31.49 -9.60
C MET A 216 1.36 -30.53 -8.42
N GLN A 217 2.43 -29.76 -8.31
CA GLN A 217 2.59 -28.70 -7.32
C GLN A 217 1.96 -27.41 -7.81
N LEU A 218 1.12 -26.81 -6.99
CA LEU A 218 0.41 -25.58 -7.29
C LEU A 218 0.47 -24.61 -6.10
N THR A 219 0.42 -23.34 -6.38
CA THR A 219 0.22 -22.32 -5.34
C THR A 219 -1.25 -21.89 -5.37
N GLY A 220 -1.90 -21.90 -4.21
CA GLY A 220 -3.30 -21.51 -4.09
C GLY A 220 -3.54 -20.56 -2.94
N THR A 221 -4.74 -19.98 -2.91
CA THR A 221 -5.19 -19.11 -1.81
C THR A 221 -6.31 -19.81 -1.05
N VAL A 222 -6.21 -19.85 0.27
CA VAL A 222 -7.25 -20.41 1.14
C VAL A 222 -8.49 -19.53 1.06
N ARG A 223 -9.59 -20.11 0.53
CA ARG A 223 -10.88 -19.41 0.43
C ARG A 223 -11.79 -19.64 1.61
N ASN A 224 -11.78 -20.84 2.15
CA ASN A 224 -12.63 -21.21 3.28
C ASN A 224 -11.97 -22.26 4.15
N VAL A 225 -12.22 -22.18 5.46
CA VAL A 225 -11.70 -23.13 6.47
C VAL A 225 -12.89 -23.68 7.22
N ILE A 226 -13.03 -25.02 7.21
CA ILE A 226 -14.13 -25.78 7.82
C ILE A 226 -13.57 -26.88 8.70
N ASP A 227 -14.41 -27.50 9.50
CA ASP A 227 -14.00 -28.50 10.53
C ASP A 227 -13.15 -29.67 9.98
N PHE A 228 -13.42 -30.12 8.76
CA PHE A 228 -12.74 -31.26 8.16
C PHE A 228 -11.67 -30.89 7.13
N GLY A 229 -11.39 -29.59 6.91
CA GLY A 229 -10.35 -29.19 5.97
C GLY A 229 -10.41 -27.73 5.55
N ALA A 230 -9.67 -27.41 4.49
CA ALA A 230 -9.64 -26.08 3.90
C ALA A 230 -9.89 -26.15 2.39
N PHE A 231 -10.68 -25.22 1.88
CA PHE A 231 -10.86 -25.02 0.44
C PHE A 231 -9.82 -24.04 -0.05
N VAL A 232 -9.09 -24.43 -1.09
CA VAL A 232 -8.00 -23.66 -1.68
C VAL A 232 -8.30 -23.40 -3.15
N ASP A 233 -8.32 -22.13 -3.52
CA ASP A 233 -8.38 -21.69 -4.90
C ASP A 233 -7.01 -21.89 -5.56
N ILE A 234 -6.93 -22.82 -6.46
CA ILE A 234 -5.71 -23.15 -7.22
C ILE A 234 -5.74 -22.56 -8.64
N GLY A 235 -6.72 -21.67 -8.94
CA GLY A 235 -6.84 -20.96 -10.22
C GLY A 235 -7.58 -21.72 -11.32
N VAL A 236 -8.24 -22.82 -10.99
CA VAL A 236 -9.25 -23.47 -11.83
C VAL A 236 -10.65 -23.04 -11.35
N HIS A 237 -11.69 -23.30 -12.17
CA HIS A 237 -13.08 -22.90 -11.81
C HIS A 237 -13.65 -23.57 -10.57
N GLN A 238 -12.94 -24.53 -9.98
CA GLN A 238 -13.35 -25.31 -8.81
C GLN A 238 -12.27 -25.27 -7.73
N ASP A 239 -12.66 -24.96 -6.49
CA ASP A 239 -11.74 -24.99 -5.36
C ASP A 239 -11.33 -26.43 -5.03
N GLY A 240 -10.07 -26.64 -4.69
CA GLY A 240 -9.57 -27.92 -4.19
C GLY A 240 -9.73 -28.03 -2.68
N LEU A 241 -9.98 -29.24 -2.17
CA LEU A 241 -10.08 -29.53 -0.75
C LEU A 241 -8.76 -30.11 -0.22
N VAL A 242 -8.18 -29.47 0.77
CA VAL A 242 -7.13 -30.06 1.64
C VAL A 242 -7.81 -30.59 2.89
N HIS A 243 -7.84 -31.91 3.05
CA HIS A 243 -8.44 -32.56 4.24
C HIS A 243 -7.58 -32.26 5.48
N ILE A 244 -8.19 -32.18 6.67
CA ILE A 244 -7.50 -31.85 7.93
C ILE A 244 -6.26 -32.75 8.17
N SER A 245 -6.31 -34.02 7.79
CA SER A 245 -5.17 -34.92 7.92
C SER A 245 -4.01 -34.65 6.96
N GLN A 246 -4.19 -33.76 6.00
CA GLN A 246 -3.20 -33.40 4.97
C GLN A 246 -2.65 -31.98 5.15
N ILE A 247 -3.15 -31.22 6.14
CA ILE A 247 -2.73 -29.86 6.39
C ILE A 247 -1.38 -29.81 7.12
N SER A 248 -1.16 -30.74 8.07
CA SER A 248 0.02 -30.72 8.92
C SER A 248 0.47 -32.11 9.29
N SER A 249 1.76 -32.32 9.48
CA SER A 249 2.35 -33.53 10.07
C SER A 249 2.06 -33.69 11.56
N ARG A 250 1.61 -32.61 12.22
CA ARG A 250 1.19 -32.59 13.62
C ARG A 250 -0.33 -32.81 13.70
N PHE A 251 -0.78 -33.47 14.76
CA PHE A 251 -2.21 -33.54 15.03
C PHE A 251 -2.75 -32.12 15.34
N ILE A 252 -3.76 -31.70 14.60
CA ILE A 252 -4.50 -30.46 14.79
C ILE A 252 -5.97 -30.80 15.05
N ARG A 253 -6.62 -30.09 15.95
CA ARG A 253 -8.05 -30.31 16.27
C ARG A 253 -8.94 -29.60 15.24
N HIS A 254 -8.50 -28.46 14.75
CA HIS A 254 -9.23 -27.69 13.77
C HIS A 254 -8.26 -27.06 12.75
N PRO A 255 -8.60 -27.02 11.45
CA PRO A 255 -7.73 -26.45 10.42
C PRO A 255 -7.35 -24.98 10.65
N SER A 256 -8.19 -24.19 11.32
CA SER A 256 -7.92 -22.78 11.66
C SER A 256 -6.76 -22.57 12.63
N GLU A 257 -6.24 -23.62 13.26
CA GLU A 257 -5.00 -23.53 14.07
C GLU A 257 -3.77 -23.28 13.20
N VAL A 258 -3.83 -23.64 11.92
CA VAL A 258 -2.69 -23.57 10.99
C VAL A 258 -2.97 -22.69 9.79
N LEU A 259 -4.22 -22.63 9.30
CA LEU A 259 -4.61 -21.92 8.08
C LEU A 259 -5.65 -20.85 8.37
N LYS A 260 -5.51 -19.72 7.70
CA LYS A 260 -6.50 -18.62 7.71
C LYS A 260 -6.99 -18.35 6.30
N VAL A 261 -8.21 -17.85 6.19
CA VAL A 261 -8.75 -17.36 4.92
C VAL A 261 -7.87 -16.24 4.39
N GLY A 262 -7.44 -16.36 3.13
CA GLY A 262 -6.53 -15.43 2.49
C GLY A 262 -5.05 -15.88 2.50
N ASP A 263 -4.68 -16.93 3.23
CA ASP A 263 -3.32 -17.45 3.22
C ASP A 263 -2.97 -18.03 1.84
N VAL A 264 -1.74 -17.74 1.42
CA VAL A 264 -1.17 -18.32 0.19
C VAL A 264 -0.38 -19.57 0.57
N VAL A 265 -0.79 -20.69 0.03
CA VAL A 265 -0.23 -22.00 0.37
C VAL A 265 0.25 -22.75 -0.88
N THR A 266 1.28 -23.55 -0.72
CA THR A 266 1.70 -24.51 -1.73
C THR A 266 1.01 -25.85 -1.47
N VAL A 267 0.34 -26.39 -2.48
CA VAL A 267 -0.42 -27.63 -2.42
C VAL A 267 -0.04 -28.55 -3.56
N TRP A 268 -0.25 -29.85 -3.35
CA TRP A 268 -0.08 -30.88 -4.38
C TRP A 268 -1.41 -31.53 -4.68
N VAL A 269 -1.64 -31.82 -5.95
CA VAL A 269 -2.84 -32.52 -6.40
C VAL A 269 -2.73 -33.99 -6.00
N LEU A 270 -3.66 -34.47 -5.18
CA LEU A 270 -3.77 -35.91 -4.83
C LEU A 270 -4.59 -36.67 -5.88
N SER A 271 -5.76 -36.14 -6.19
CA SER A 271 -6.66 -36.73 -7.18
C SER A 271 -7.64 -35.73 -7.74
N VAL A 272 -8.11 -35.97 -8.95
CA VAL A 272 -9.12 -35.14 -9.65
C VAL A 272 -10.26 -36.07 -10.10
N ASP A 273 -11.47 -35.75 -9.65
CA ASP A 273 -12.70 -36.43 -10.10
C ASP A 273 -13.47 -35.46 -11.01
N LEU A 274 -13.32 -35.63 -12.32
CA LEU A 274 -13.97 -34.81 -13.31
C LEU A 274 -15.49 -34.94 -13.33
N GLN A 275 -16.03 -36.12 -12.96
CA GLN A 275 -17.47 -36.33 -12.96
C GLN A 275 -18.14 -35.60 -11.79
N LYS A 276 -17.55 -35.69 -10.61
CA LYS A 276 -18.04 -35.07 -9.37
C LYS A 276 -17.54 -33.64 -9.20
N LYS A 277 -16.68 -33.16 -10.11
CA LYS A 277 -16.01 -31.82 -10.04
C LYS A 277 -15.31 -31.64 -8.68
N ARG A 278 -14.54 -32.62 -8.24
CA ARG A 278 -13.80 -32.55 -6.97
C ARG A 278 -12.31 -32.67 -7.21
N ILE A 279 -11.55 -31.83 -6.48
CA ILE A 279 -10.10 -31.83 -6.50
C ILE A 279 -9.65 -32.09 -5.05
N ALA A 280 -8.90 -33.14 -4.82
CA ALA A 280 -8.27 -33.41 -3.54
C ALA A 280 -6.82 -32.92 -3.57
N LEU A 281 -6.44 -32.19 -2.52
CA LEU A 281 -5.13 -31.57 -2.35
C LEU A 281 -4.48 -32.02 -1.04
N THR A 282 -3.16 -31.88 -0.97
CA THR A 282 -2.35 -32.03 0.24
C THR A 282 -1.38 -30.91 0.41
#